data_dd2668354b51bb7f7216d38dcf00ab4a
#
_entry.id   dd2668354b51bb7f7216d38dcf00ab4a
#
_cell.length_a   1.000
_cell.length_b   1.000
_cell.length_c   1.000
_cell.angle_alpha   90.00
_cell.angle_beta   90.00
_cell.angle_gamma   90.00
#
_symmetry.space_group_name_H-M   'P 1'
#
loop_
_entity.id
_entity.type
_entity.pdbx_description
1 polymer ?
#
loop_
_entity_poly.entity_id
_entity_poly.type
_entity_poly.pdbx_seq_one_letter_code
_entity_poly.pdbx_strand_id
1 'polypeptide(L)'
;MRIFIFSGQGTELVPGLVSAINKQATTIPLWCGFGGLGGDEQSDPRHHGGPDRALHYYPADHYPWWHNWQTAMGLAAPRTPWQPAAFGENLSGLGLTEEQACIGDVYRLGEALIQISQPRSPCFKLNLRFGYPQLSQVMQLSVRCGWLLRVLEEGTVAPQETMELVDRPYPALTVKRTADILFNQVRHEADLLLLLFPPIGASMRLTGWNMVWWLIGSAVCWARPNFSFPEVGWKNVTAVHPFCEPWAKALNS
;
A
#
# COMPACT_ATOMS: atom_id res chain seq x y z
N MET A 1 -17.71 -0.18 -8.45
CA MET A 1 -17.94 -1.38 -7.60
C MET A 1 -18.35 -0.95 -6.21
N ARG A 2 -19.07 -1.81 -5.47
CA ARG A 2 -19.51 -1.49 -4.11
C ARG A 2 -18.41 -1.78 -3.10
N ILE A 3 -18.15 -0.83 -2.18
CA ILE A 3 -17.12 -0.90 -1.16
C ILE A 3 -17.73 -0.83 0.22
N PHE A 4 -17.34 -1.74 1.08
CA PHE A 4 -17.62 -1.69 2.51
C PHE A 4 -16.55 -0.85 3.21
N ILE A 5 -16.97 -0.01 4.15
CA ILE A 5 -16.12 0.95 4.86
C ILE A 5 -16.00 0.54 6.33
N PHE A 6 -14.77 0.57 6.82
CA PHE A 6 -14.42 0.18 8.19
C PHE A 6 -13.57 1.25 8.85
N SER A 7 -13.84 1.51 10.11
CA SER A 7 -13.06 2.41 10.96
C SER A 7 -12.86 1.80 12.34
N GLY A 8 -11.88 2.27 13.07
CA GLY A 8 -11.62 1.78 14.42
C GLY A 8 -10.57 2.60 15.14
N GLN A 9 -10.62 2.51 16.47
CA GLN A 9 -9.67 3.15 17.37
C GLN A 9 -8.58 2.17 17.82
N GLY A 10 -7.50 2.71 18.39
CA GLY A 10 -6.44 1.92 18.97
C GLY A 10 -6.95 1.10 20.17
N THR A 11 -6.80 -0.20 20.08
CA THR A 11 -7.09 -1.15 21.18
C THR A 11 -5.89 -2.03 21.43
N GLU A 12 -5.81 -2.60 22.61
CA GLU A 12 -4.76 -3.55 22.94
C GLU A 12 -4.91 -4.83 22.10
N LEU A 13 -3.93 -5.11 21.26
CA LEU A 13 -3.90 -6.31 20.41
C LEU A 13 -3.40 -7.52 21.19
N VAL A 14 -2.34 -7.31 21.97
CA VAL A 14 -1.78 -8.21 22.97
C VAL A 14 -1.25 -7.36 24.11
N PRO A 15 -1.02 -7.90 25.34
CA PRO A 15 -0.54 -7.12 26.47
C PRO A 15 0.64 -6.20 26.12
N GLY A 16 0.45 -4.89 26.33
CA GLY A 16 1.46 -3.86 26.04
C GLY A 16 1.60 -3.43 24.58
N LEU A 17 0.79 -3.96 23.65
CA LEU A 17 0.83 -3.57 22.23
C LEU A 17 -0.52 -3.03 21.76
N VAL A 18 -0.62 -1.71 21.64
CA VAL A 18 -1.81 -1.04 21.06
C VAL A 18 -1.77 -1.06 19.53
N SER A 19 -2.92 -1.28 18.91
CA SER A 19 -3.08 -1.25 17.45
C SER A 19 -4.51 -0.86 17.07
N ALA A 20 -4.66 -0.05 16.01
CA ALA A 20 -5.94 0.28 15.39
C ALA A 20 -6.36 -0.75 14.30
N ILE A 21 -5.82 -1.95 14.36
CA ILE A 21 -6.13 -3.02 13.41
C ILE A 21 -7.54 -3.58 13.59
N ASN A 22 -8.17 -3.38 14.76
CA ASN A 22 -9.51 -3.84 15.08
C ASN A 22 -10.55 -2.85 14.55
N LYS A 23 -10.84 -2.94 13.26
CA LYS A 23 -11.84 -2.07 12.61
C LYS A 23 -13.22 -2.72 12.58
N GLN A 24 -14.26 -1.88 12.59
CA GLN A 24 -15.65 -2.28 12.52
C GLN A 24 -16.32 -1.64 11.31
N ALA A 25 -17.31 -2.33 10.73
CA ALA A 25 -18.10 -1.77 9.65
C ALA A 25 -18.83 -0.50 10.11
N THR A 26 -18.75 0.55 9.33
CA THR A 26 -19.46 1.80 9.63
C THR A 26 -20.93 1.66 9.27
N THR A 27 -21.81 2.28 10.06
CA THR A 27 -23.25 2.33 9.82
C THR A 27 -23.75 3.73 9.47
N ILE A 28 -22.87 4.71 9.53
CA ILE A 28 -23.13 6.13 9.22
C ILE A 28 -22.11 6.65 8.20
N PRO A 29 -22.42 7.69 7.44
CA PRO A 29 -21.45 8.37 6.61
C PRO A 29 -20.29 8.93 7.45
N LEU A 30 -19.08 8.88 6.91
CA LEU A 30 -17.87 9.41 7.54
C LEU A 30 -17.22 10.46 6.65
N TRP A 31 -16.56 11.42 7.27
CA TRP A 31 -15.65 12.33 6.58
C TRP A 31 -14.38 11.59 6.19
N CYS A 32 -14.03 11.63 4.92
CA CYS A 32 -12.77 11.13 4.36
C CYS A 32 -11.84 12.33 4.14
N GLY A 33 -10.93 12.54 5.08
CA GLY A 33 -9.98 13.65 5.04
C GLY A 33 -8.58 13.20 4.62
N PHE A 34 -7.65 14.13 4.42
CA PHE A 34 -6.26 13.84 4.03
C PHE A 34 -5.51 12.92 5.02
N GLY A 35 -5.97 12.84 6.27
CA GLY A 35 -5.43 11.94 7.30
C GLY A 35 -6.11 10.57 7.38
N GLY A 36 -7.19 10.33 6.62
CA GLY A 36 -8.00 9.11 6.67
C GLY A 36 -9.45 9.37 7.04
N LEU A 37 -10.17 8.32 7.46
CA LEU A 37 -11.59 8.41 7.84
C LEU A 37 -11.76 9.03 9.22
N GLY A 38 -12.80 9.86 9.34
CA GLY A 38 -13.22 10.40 10.62
C GLY A 38 -13.52 9.28 11.63
N GLY A 39 -12.96 9.37 12.84
CA GLY A 39 -13.10 8.33 13.87
C GLY A 39 -12.20 7.11 13.69
N ASP A 40 -11.38 7.06 12.65
CA ASP A 40 -10.36 6.04 12.47
C ASP A 40 -9.02 6.50 13.07
N GLU A 41 -8.28 5.58 13.66
CA GLU A 41 -6.97 5.87 14.24
C GLU A 41 -5.86 5.09 13.53
N GLN A 42 -4.66 5.68 13.55
CA GLN A 42 -3.40 5.08 13.11
C GLN A 42 -2.47 5.01 14.32
N SER A 43 -2.33 3.81 14.92
CA SER A 43 -1.61 3.62 16.18
C SER A 43 -0.10 3.89 16.12
N ASP A 44 0.46 3.99 14.91
CA ASP A 44 1.88 4.26 14.69
C ASP A 44 2.05 5.17 13.47
N PRO A 45 1.88 6.49 13.66
CA PRO A 45 1.94 7.46 12.55
C PRO A 45 3.27 7.45 11.79
N ARG A 46 4.37 7.03 12.43
CA ARG A 46 5.70 6.99 11.80
C ARG A 46 5.83 5.87 10.77
N HIS A 47 5.22 4.70 11.02
CA HIS A 47 5.34 3.51 10.17
C HIS A 47 4.06 3.17 9.41
N HIS A 48 2.89 3.53 9.95
CA HIS A 48 1.58 3.14 9.40
C HIS A 48 0.70 4.32 9.04
N GLY A 49 1.17 5.57 9.21
CA GLY A 49 0.43 6.79 8.97
C GLY A 49 1.04 7.71 7.93
N GLY A 50 0.43 8.87 7.81
CA GLY A 50 0.81 9.94 6.88
C GLY A 50 -0.13 10.05 5.69
N PRO A 51 -0.07 11.19 4.94
CA PRO A 51 -1.04 11.50 3.88
C PRO A 51 -1.05 10.46 2.75
N ASP A 52 0.08 9.80 2.47
CA ASP A 52 0.17 8.75 1.45
C ASP A 52 -0.35 7.39 1.93
N ARG A 53 -0.76 7.28 3.19
CA ARG A 53 -1.26 6.07 3.86
C ARG A 53 -2.55 6.36 4.61
N ALA A 54 -3.35 7.28 4.07
CA ALA A 54 -4.61 7.72 4.69
C ALA A 54 -5.61 6.57 4.83
N LEU A 55 -5.67 5.71 3.81
CA LEU A 55 -6.59 4.57 3.77
C LEU A 55 -5.85 3.29 3.35
N HIS A 56 -6.36 2.16 3.82
CA HIS A 56 -5.96 0.83 3.40
C HIS A 56 -7.13 0.12 2.70
N TYR A 57 -6.92 -0.32 1.45
CA TYR A 57 -7.84 -1.20 0.74
C TYR A 57 -7.34 -2.64 0.79
N TYR A 58 -8.25 -3.59 1.04
CA TYR A 58 -7.97 -5.01 0.97
C TYR A 58 -9.07 -5.74 0.17
N PRO A 59 -8.69 -6.48 -0.92
CA PRO A 59 -9.65 -7.22 -1.73
C PRO A 59 -10.38 -8.29 -0.94
N ALA A 60 -11.72 -8.24 -0.94
CA ALA A 60 -12.53 -9.28 -0.30
C ALA A 60 -12.37 -10.65 -0.99
N ASP A 61 -11.93 -10.67 -2.25
CA ASP A 61 -11.60 -11.85 -3.04
C ASP A 61 -10.54 -12.75 -2.37
N HIS A 62 -9.72 -12.21 -1.48
CA HIS A 62 -8.65 -12.96 -0.83
C HIS A 62 -9.09 -13.79 0.38
N TYR A 63 -10.24 -13.49 1.00
CA TYR A 63 -10.68 -14.21 2.21
C TYR A 63 -10.94 -15.70 1.97
N PRO A 64 -11.60 -16.14 0.86
CA PRO A 64 -11.72 -17.55 0.53
C PRO A 64 -10.36 -18.22 0.31
N TRP A 65 -9.38 -17.51 -0.28
CA TRP A 65 -8.02 -18.04 -0.47
C TRP A 65 -7.32 -18.28 0.86
N TRP A 66 -7.45 -17.39 1.84
CA TRP A 66 -6.87 -17.57 3.18
C TRP A 66 -7.48 -18.76 3.91
N HIS A 67 -8.78 -18.94 3.81
CA HIS A 67 -9.44 -20.10 4.37
C HIS A 67 -8.92 -21.41 3.76
N ASN A 68 -8.78 -21.46 2.44
CA ASN A 68 -8.25 -22.62 1.73
C ASN A 68 -6.78 -22.87 2.08
N TRP A 69 -5.96 -21.81 2.17
CA TRP A 69 -4.57 -21.90 2.60
C TRP A 69 -4.46 -22.49 4.02
N GLN A 70 -5.22 -21.98 4.97
CA GLN A 70 -5.26 -22.52 6.33
C GLN A 70 -5.59 -24.02 6.35
N THR A 71 -6.62 -24.41 5.62
CA THR A 71 -7.07 -25.81 5.53
C THR A 71 -6.00 -26.70 4.89
N ALA A 72 -5.41 -26.28 3.77
CA ALA A 72 -4.36 -27.01 3.07
C ALA A 72 -3.08 -27.19 3.91
N MET A 73 -2.77 -26.23 4.77
CA MET A 73 -1.64 -26.28 5.68
C MET A 73 -1.93 -27.03 6.99
N GLY A 74 -3.15 -27.56 7.17
CA GLY A 74 -3.54 -28.25 8.40
C GLY A 74 -3.50 -27.37 9.66
N LEU A 75 -3.66 -26.05 9.52
CA LEU A 75 -3.57 -25.12 10.65
C LEU A 75 -4.88 -25.08 11.44
N ALA A 76 -4.78 -24.92 12.77
CA ALA A 76 -5.93 -24.69 13.62
C ALA A 76 -6.70 -23.40 13.18
N ALA A 77 -7.94 -23.24 13.64
CA ALA A 77 -8.71 -22.02 13.38
C ALA A 77 -7.94 -20.76 13.82
N PRO A 78 -7.95 -19.68 13.03
CA PRO A 78 -7.27 -18.46 13.38
C PRO A 78 -7.96 -17.75 14.56
N ARG A 79 -7.22 -16.97 15.32
CA ARG A 79 -7.77 -16.12 16.40
C ARG A 79 -8.78 -15.10 15.90
N THR A 80 -8.58 -14.61 14.68
CA THR A 80 -9.47 -13.68 13.98
C THR A 80 -10.03 -14.36 12.75
N PRO A 81 -11.35 -14.41 12.54
CA PRO A 81 -11.97 -15.02 11.35
C PRO A 81 -11.49 -14.35 10.05
N TRP A 82 -11.45 -15.13 8.95
CA TRP A 82 -11.17 -14.64 7.60
C TRP A 82 -12.39 -13.90 7.03
N GLN A 83 -12.49 -12.61 7.28
CA GLN A 83 -13.61 -11.76 6.87
C GLN A 83 -13.16 -10.31 6.68
N PRO A 84 -13.93 -9.45 5.96
CA PRO A 84 -13.61 -8.04 5.82
C PRO A 84 -13.32 -7.35 7.15
N ALA A 85 -12.37 -6.42 7.15
CA ALA A 85 -11.71 -5.76 8.27
C ALA A 85 -10.69 -6.64 9.06
N ALA A 86 -10.52 -7.91 8.73
CA ALA A 86 -9.61 -8.78 9.46
C ALA A 86 -8.13 -8.37 9.30
N PHE A 87 -7.74 -7.75 8.20
CA PHE A 87 -6.38 -7.25 7.97
C PHE A 87 -6.20 -5.78 8.36
N GLY A 88 -7.21 -5.16 8.99
CA GLY A 88 -7.20 -3.76 9.43
C GLY A 88 -7.39 -2.77 8.28
N GLU A 89 -8.03 -3.19 7.20
CA GLU A 89 -8.38 -2.33 6.09
C GLU A 89 -9.53 -1.39 6.43
N ASN A 90 -9.52 -0.22 5.79
CA ASN A 90 -10.60 0.76 5.81
C ASN A 90 -11.64 0.49 4.72
N LEU A 91 -11.18 -0.07 3.60
CA LEU A 91 -12.00 -0.31 2.42
C LEU A 91 -11.87 -1.77 1.99
N SER A 92 -12.98 -2.42 1.68
CA SER A 92 -13.00 -3.78 1.14
C SER A 92 -14.12 -3.95 0.13
N GLY A 93 -13.83 -4.62 -0.98
CA GLY A 93 -14.78 -4.90 -2.06
C GLY A 93 -14.36 -6.11 -2.87
N LEU A 94 -15.25 -6.56 -3.77
CA LEU A 94 -15.03 -7.69 -4.66
C LEU A 94 -14.71 -7.22 -6.08
N GLY A 95 -13.89 -8.00 -6.82
CA GLY A 95 -13.63 -7.82 -8.23
C GLY A 95 -12.52 -6.83 -8.57
N LEU A 96 -11.76 -6.35 -7.57
CA LEU A 96 -10.55 -5.55 -7.79
C LEU A 96 -9.44 -6.09 -6.91
N THR A 97 -8.44 -6.70 -7.54
CA THR A 97 -7.26 -7.25 -6.85
C THR A 97 -5.98 -6.53 -7.30
N GLU A 98 -4.84 -6.91 -6.73
CA GLU A 98 -3.52 -6.36 -7.04
C GLU A 98 -3.12 -6.55 -8.52
N GLU A 99 -3.78 -7.47 -9.23
CA GLU A 99 -3.54 -7.72 -10.65
C GLU A 99 -4.21 -6.69 -11.57
N GLN A 100 -5.33 -6.11 -11.13
CA GLN A 100 -6.10 -5.13 -11.90
C GLN A 100 -5.86 -3.69 -11.47
N ALA A 101 -5.64 -3.46 -10.17
CA ALA A 101 -5.36 -2.14 -9.61
C ALA A 101 -3.95 -1.69 -9.99
N CYS A 102 -3.78 -0.42 -10.38
CA CYS A 102 -2.49 0.16 -10.75
C CYS A 102 -2.09 1.28 -9.81
N ILE A 103 -0.79 1.42 -9.55
CA ILE A 103 -0.25 2.55 -8.80
C ILE A 103 -0.63 3.84 -9.54
N GLY A 104 -1.12 4.82 -8.77
CA GLY A 104 -1.59 6.09 -9.32
C GLY A 104 -3.05 6.08 -9.79
N ASP A 105 -3.73 4.93 -9.84
CA ASP A 105 -5.17 4.89 -10.14
C ASP A 105 -5.91 5.84 -9.21
N VAL A 106 -6.77 6.68 -9.79
CA VAL A 106 -7.62 7.62 -9.08
C VAL A 106 -9.05 7.12 -9.09
N TYR A 107 -9.66 7.08 -7.92
CA TYR A 107 -11.04 6.64 -7.75
C TYR A 107 -11.89 7.72 -7.09
N ARG A 108 -13.14 7.85 -7.56
CA ARG A 108 -14.21 8.54 -6.84
C ARG A 108 -14.82 7.57 -5.83
N LEU A 109 -14.89 7.97 -4.57
CA LEU A 109 -15.53 7.25 -3.49
C LEU A 109 -16.49 8.20 -2.77
N GLY A 110 -17.80 8.16 -3.11
CA GLY A 110 -18.74 9.16 -2.68
C GLY A 110 -18.31 10.56 -3.13
N GLU A 111 -18.19 11.50 -2.20
CA GLU A 111 -17.70 12.86 -2.50
C GLU A 111 -16.15 12.93 -2.56
N ALA A 112 -15.43 11.98 -1.96
CA ALA A 112 -13.98 11.99 -1.91
C ALA A 112 -13.33 11.51 -3.22
N LEU A 113 -12.12 12.02 -3.49
CA LEU A 113 -11.24 11.53 -4.55
C LEU A 113 -9.99 10.92 -3.91
N ILE A 114 -9.74 9.65 -4.18
CA ILE A 114 -8.66 8.88 -3.58
C ILE A 114 -7.73 8.29 -4.64
N GLN A 115 -6.44 8.12 -4.31
CA GLN A 115 -5.45 7.61 -5.25
C GLN A 115 -4.63 6.49 -4.64
N ILE A 116 -4.38 5.41 -5.41
CA ILE A 116 -3.46 4.34 -5.01
C ILE A 116 -2.04 4.91 -4.94
N SER A 117 -1.47 4.87 -3.75
CA SER A 117 -0.14 5.43 -3.48
C SER A 117 0.97 4.38 -3.51
N GLN A 118 0.73 3.20 -2.94
CA GLN A 118 1.74 2.14 -2.84
C GLN A 118 1.11 0.80 -2.48
N PRO A 119 1.77 -0.36 -2.81
CA PRO A 119 1.42 -1.65 -2.23
C PRO A 119 1.57 -1.61 -0.71
N ARG A 120 0.71 -2.31 0.01
CA ARG A 120 0.88 -2.45 1.45
C ARG A 120 1.98 -3.45 1.78
N SER A 121 2.92 -3.08 2.65
CA SER A 121 3.87 -4.00 3.27
C SER A 121 3.23 -4.67 4.48
N PRO A 122 3.15 -6.00 4.56
CA PRO A 122 2.62 -6.71 5.73
C PRO A 122 3.49 -6.49 6.96
N CYS A 123 2.88 -6.46 8.14
CA CYS A 123 3.61 -6.27 9.38
C CYS A 123 3.37 -7.44 10.35
N PHE A 124 4.29 -7.65 11.29
CA PHE A 124 4.27 -8.73 12.28
C PHE A 124 3.00 -8.73 13.18
N LYS A 125 2.32 -7.60 13.31
CA LYS A 125 1.05 -7.52 14.06
C LYS A 125 -0.01 -8.48 13.52
N LEU A 126 0.03 -8.78 12.22
CA LEU A 126 -0.86 -9.77 11.60
C LEU A 126 -0.59 -11.19 12.14
N ASN A 127 0.68 -11.53 12.35
CA ASN A 127 1.06 -12.83 12.91
C ASN A 127 0.44 -13.03 14.30
N LEU A 128 0.48 -11.99 15.12
CA LEU A 128 -0.12 -11.98 16.47
C LEU A 128 -1.65 -12.03 16.42
N ARG A 129 -2.26 -11.24 15.52
CA ARG A 129 -3.71 -11.15 15.36
C ARG A 129 -4.34 -12.49 14.98
N PHE A 130 -3.74 -13.18 14.02
CA PHE A 130 -4.26 -14.45 13.52
C PHE A 130 -3.71 -15.68 14.28
N GLY A 131 -2.60 -15.54 15.00
CA GLY A 131 -1.94 -16.63 15.69
C GLY A 131 -1.03 -17.50 14.81
N TYR A 132 -0.65 -16.99 13.62
CA TYR A 132 0.23 -17.69 12.68
C TYR A 132 1.56 -16.93 12.49
N PRO A 133 2.68 -17.48 13.00
CA PRO A 133 3.97 -16.75 12.97
C PRO A 133 4.47 -16.36 11.58
N GLN A 134 4.05 -17.08 10.52
CA GLN A 134 4.51 -16.85 9.15
C GLN A 134 3.52 -16.05 8.29
N LEU A 135 2.36 -15.63 8.83
CA LEU A 135 1.29 -15.04 8.03
C LEU A 135 1.74 -13.83 7.21
N SER A 136 2.48 -12.90 7.83
CA SER A 136 2.98 -11.73 7.13
C SER A 136 3.92 -12.09 5.98
N GLN A 137 4.75 -13.11 6.12
CA GLN A 137 5.62 -13.62 5.07
C GLN A 137 4.83 -14.27 3.93
N VAL A 138 3.85 -15.12 4.26
CA VAL A 138 2.96 -15.74 3.25
C VAL A 138 2.19 -14.67 2.49
N MET A 139 1.69 -13.65 3.19
CA MET A 139 1.00 -12.51 2.60
C MET A 139 1.90 -11.76 1.61
N GLN A 140 3.15 -11.49 1.99
CA GLN A 140 4.12 -10.83 1.12
C GLN A 140 4.43 -11.66 -0.12
N LEU A 141 4.79 -12.93 0.04
CA LEU A 141 5.16 -13.82 -1.05
C LEU A 141 4.02 -14.07 -2.03
N SER A 142 2.78 -14.14 -1.54
CA SER A 142 1.59 -14.33 -2.38
C SER A 142 1.08 -13.03 -3.00
N VAL A 143 1.66 -11.88 -2.63
CA VAL A 143 1.22 -10.53 -3.03
C VAL A 143 -0.26 -10.24 -2.73
N ARG A 144 -0.84 -10.89 -1.74
CA ARG A 144 -2.22 -10.64 -1.28
C ARG A 144 -2.22 -9.67 -0.11
N CYS A 145 -1.66 -8.48 -0.35
CA CYS A 145 -1.40 -7.49 0.70
C CYS A 145 -2.41 -6.34 0.72
N GLY A 146 -3.14 -6.13 -0.39
CA GLY A 146 -3.86 -4.91 -0.63
C GLY A 146 -2.92 -3.73 -0.90
N TRP A 147 -3.45 -2.52 -0.79
CA TRP A 147 -2.70 -1.31 -1.07
C TRP A 147 -3.14 -0.15 -0.19
N LEU A 148 -2.30 0.87 -0.15
CA LEU A 148 -2.55 2.10 0.56
C LEU A 148 -3.00 3.18 -0.42
N LEU A 149 -3.82 4.12 0.08
CA LEU A 149 -4.36 5.21 -0.70
C LEU A 149 -4.14 6.52 0.04
N ARG A 150 -3.93 7.59 -0.76
CA ARG A 150 -4.01 8.97 -0.31
C ARG A 150 -5.35 9.56 -0.70
N VAL A 151 -5.74 10.61 -0.02
CA VAL A 151 -6.90 11.41 -0.37
C VAL A 151 -6.43 12.61 -1.19
N LEU A 152 -7.03 12.83 -2.36
CA LEU A 152 -6.76 13.98 -3.24
C LEU A 152 -7.78 15.09 -3.03
N GLU A 153 -9.05 14.72 -2.81
CA GLU A 153 -10.15 15.62 -2.46
C GLU A 153 -10.89 15.01 -1.29
N GLU A 154 -11.09 15.81 -0.24
CA GLU A 154 -11.84 15.40 0.94
C GLU A 154 -13.33 15.39 0.65
N GLY A 155 -14.09 14.53 1.34
CA GLY A 155 -15.52 14.47 1.17
C GLY A 155 -16.17 13.39 2.04
N THR A 156 -17.49 13.38 2.06
CA THR A 156 -18.28 12.38 2.78
C THR A 156 -18.35 11.07 2.00
N VAL A 157 -18.20 9.95 2.70
CA VAL A 157 -18.32 8.60 2.15
C VAL A 157 -19.36 7.81 2.94
N ALA A 158 -20.27 7.15 2.23
CA ALA A 158 -21.36 6.36 2.85
C ALA A 158 -20.90 4.92 3.17
N PRO A 159 -21.57 4.18 4.10
CA PRO A 159 -21.16 2.85 4.55
C PRO A 159 -21.00 1.79 3.46
N GLN A 160 -21.73 1.88 2.37
CA GLN A 160 -21.66 0.96 1.22
C GLN A 160 -21.55 1.77 -0.07
N GLU A 161 -20.48 2.53 -0.16
CA GLU A 161 -20.28 3.46 -1.24
C GLU A 161 -19.89 2.78 -2.55
N THR A 162 -20.10 3.46 -3.67
CA THR A 162 -19.60 3.06 -4.98
C THR A 162 -18.22 3.66 -5.21
N MET A 163 -17.26 2.82 -5.58
CA MET A 163 -15.93 3.26 -5.99
C MET A 163 -15.80 3.14 -7.50
N GLU A 164 -15.50 4.26 -8.17
CA GLU A 164 -15.43 4.39 -9.62
C GLU A 164 -14.04 4.86 -10.04
N LEU A 165 -13.43 4.17 -11.02
CA LEU A 165 -12.15 4.57 -11.61
C LEU A 165 -12.35 5.85 -12.42
N VAL A 166 -11.61 6.90 -12.08
CA VAL A 166 -11.62 8.20 -12.76
C VAL A 166 -10.45 8.37 -13.70
N ASP A 167 -9.26 7.91 -13.26
CA ASP A 167 -8.02 8.04 -14.04
C ASP A 167 -7.07 6.88 -13.76
N ARG A 168 -6.31 6.48 -14.79
CA ARG A 168 -5.27 5.43 -14.72
C ARG A 168 -4.00 5.89 -15.44
N PRO A 169 -3.14 6.64 -14.77
CA PRO A 169 -1.94 7.19 -15.40
C PRO A 169 -0.88 6.14 -15.74
N TYR A 170 -0.81 5.03 -14.98
CA TYR A 170 0.25 4.03 -15.11
C TYR A 170 -0.30 2.60 -15.28
N PRO A 171 -0.94 2.24 -16.41
CA PRO A 171 -1.57 0.93 -16.58
C PRO A 171 -0.58 -0.26 -16.55
N ALA A 172 0.71 0.00 -16.77
CA ALA A 172 1.75 -1.02 -16.70
C ALA A 172 2.24 -1.30 -15.26
N LEU A 173 1.94 -0.42 -14.30
CA LEU A 173 2.36 -0.52 -12.90
C LEU A 173 1.23 -1.09 -12.03
N THR A 174 0.84 -2.35 -12.25
CA THR A 174 -0.11 -3.00 -11.35
C THR A 174 0.44 -3.04 -9.92
N VAL A 175 -0.44 -3.04 -8.93
CA VAL A 175 -0.06 -3.20 -7.52
C VAL A 175 0.74 -4.48 -7.34
N LYS A 176 0.32 -5.58 -7.99
CA LYS A 176 1.04 -6.85 -7.97
C LYS A 176 2.46 -6.72 -8.49
N ARG A 177 2.64 -6.18 -9.70
CA ARG A 177 3.96 -6.00 -10.31
C ARG A 177 4.86 -5.14 -9.43
N THR A 178 4.33 -4.04 -8.89
CA THR A 178 5.05 -3.14 -8.00
C THR A 178 5.47 -3.83 -6.71
N ALA A 179 4.57 -4.62 -6.09
CA ALA A 179 4.87 -5.37 -4.88
C ALA A 179 5.93 -6.48 -5.13
N ASP A 180 5.86 -7.19 -6.26
CA ASP A 180 6.86 -8.19 -6.64
C ASP A 180 8.26 -7.57 -6.79
N ILE A 181 8.36 -6.41 -7.43
CA ILE A 181 9.63 -5.69 -7.58
C ILE A 181 10.18 -5.24 -6.21
N LEU A 182 9.33 -4.65 -5.38
CA LEU A 182 9.73 -4.05 -4.11
C LEU A 182 10.04 -5.09 -3.03
N PHE A 183 9.23 -6.15 -2.93
CA PHE A 183 9.25 -7.05 -1.78
C PHE A 183 9.80 -8.44 -2.12
N ASN A 184 9.57 -8.93 -3.34
CA ASN A 184 9.91 -10.29 -3.74
C ASN A 184 11.16 -10.38 -4.63
N GLN A 185 11.87 -9.26 -4.81
CA GLN A 185 13.13 -9.17 -5.56
C GLN A 185 13.03 -9.63 -7.02
N VAL A 186 11.86 -9.58 -7.64
CA VAL A 186 11.67 -9.80 -9.06
C VAL A 186 12.17 -8.53 -9.79
N ARG A 187 13.48 -8.47 -10.02
CA ARG A 187 14.18 -7.27 -10.52
C ARG A 187 14.60 -7.45 -11.97
N HIS A 188 13.73 -7.06 -12.89
CA HIS A 188 14.13 -6.82 -14.28
C HIS A 188 14.50 -5.34 -14.45
N GLU A 189 15.54 -5.05 -15.23
CA GLU A 189 16.00 -3.67 -15.47
C GLU A 189 14.87 -2.76 -15.97
N ALA A 190 14.04 -3.26 -16.90
CA ALA A 190 12.87 -2.54 -17.40
C ALA A 190 11.85 -2.18 -16.30
N ASP A 191 11.67 -3.04 -15.30
CA ASP A 191 10.75 -2.81 -14.18
C ASP A 191 11.29 -1.74 -13.22
N LEU A 192 12.60 -1.76 -12.96
CA LEU A 192 13.25 -0.73 -12.14
C LEU A 192 13.19 0.64 -12.83
N LEU A 193 13.43 0.68 -14.14
CA LEU A 193 13.31 1.91 -14.93
C LEU A 193 11.88 2.44 -14.93
N LEU A 194 10.87 1.58 -15.02
CA LEU A 194 9.48 1.98 -14.99
C LEU A 194 9.07 2.58 -13.63
N LEU A 195 9.63 2.08 -12.51
CA LEU A 195 9.41 2.67 -11.20
C LEU A 195 10.15 3.99 -11.00
N LEU A 196 11.37 4.12 -11.57
CA LEU A 196 12.20 5.33 -11.45
C LEU A 196 11.70 6.46 -12.35
N PHE A 197 11.24 6.12 -13.55
CA PHE A 197 10.84 7.06 -14.61
C PHE A 197 9.45 6.70 -15.14
N PRO A 198 8.38 6.94 -14.36
CA PRO A 198 7.04 6.74 -14.86
C PRO A 198 6.82 7.60 -16.12
N PRO A 199 6.07 7.11 -17.13
CA PRO A 199 5.85 7.83 -18.39
C PRO A 199 5.39 9.28 -18.15
N ILE A 200 6.04 10.23 -18.84
CA ILE A 200 5.78 11.66 -18.70
C ILE A 200 4.35 11.97 -19.13
N GLY A 201 3.55 12.59 -18.28
CA GLY A 201 2.17 13.00 -18.57
C GLY A 201 1.28 13.20 -17.36
N ALA A 202 1.64 12.65 -16.22
CA ALA A 202 0.89 12.86 -14.99
C ALA A 202 1.64 13.79 -14.05
N SER A 203 0.98 14.83 -13.58
CA SER A 203 1.49 15.72 -12.54
C SER A 203 1.51 14.99 -11.19
N MET A 204 2.34 13.96 -11.10
CA MET A 204 2.47 13.16 -9.89
C MET A 204 3.50 13.82 -8.98
N ARG A 205 3.06 14.52 -7.98
CA ARG A 205 3.91 14.80 -6.82
C ARG A 205 4.08 13.49 -6.07
N LEU A 206 5.16 12.76 -6.39
CA LEU A 206 5.56 11.51 -5.71
C LEU A 206 6.09 11.82 -4.29
N THR A 207 5.26 12.42 -3.44
CA THR A 207 5.69 12.85 -2.10
C THR A 207 5.83 11.71 -1.10
N GLY A 208 5.35 10.51 -1.41
CA GLY A 208 5.44 9.33 -0.52
C GLY A 208 6.49 8.29 -0.88
N TRP A 209 7.31 8.53 -1.90
CA TRP A 209 8.26 7.54 -2.44
C TRP A 209 9.62 7.48 -1.75
N ASN A 210 9.83 8.16 -0.63
CA ASN A 210 11.10 8.13 0.09
C ASN A 210 11.57 6.72 0.43
N MET A 211 10.65 5.79 0.72
CA MET A 211 10.99 4.40 0.98
C MET A 211 11.28 3.62 -0.31
N VAL A 212 10.58 3.94 -1.39
CA VAL A 212 10.80 3.35 -2.73
C VAL A 212 12.15 3.79 -3.28
N TRP A 213 12.50 5.07 -3.19
CA TRP A 213 13.81 5.59 -3.60
C TRP A 213 14.94 4.99 -2.77
N TRP A 214 14.75 4.82 -1.46
CA TRP A 214 15.74 4.17 -0.60
C TRP A 214 15.95 2.69 -0.96
N LEU A 215 14.86 1.95 -1.17
CA LEU A 215 14.91 0.53 -1.57
C LEU A 215 15.48 0.35 -2.98
N ILE A 216 15.10 1.21 -3.93
CA ILE A 216 15.60 1.16 -5.31
C ILE A 216 17.05 1.63 -5.36
N GLY A 217 17.42 2.71 -4.67
CA GLY A 217 18.80 3.18 -4.57
C GLY A 217 19.74 2.12 -4.00
N SER A 218 19.36 1.46 -2.91
CA SER A 218 20.10 0.35 -2.34
C SER A 218 20.18 -0.86 -3.29
N ALA A 219 19.08 -1.14 -4.02
CA ALA A 219 19.00 -2.28 -4.94
C ALA A 219 19.87 -2.08 -6.21
N VAL A 220 19.89 -0.87 -6.77
CA VAL A 220 20.67 -0.54 -7.95
C VAL A 220 22.17 -0.55 -7.62
N CYS A 221 22.58 0.01 -6.47
CA CYS A 221 23.98 -0.05 -6.02
C CYS A 221 24.49 -1.47 -5.76
N TRP A 222 23.65 -2.40 -5.29
CA TRP A 222 24.04 -3.79 -5.06
C TRP A 222 24.06 -4.65 -6.32
N ALA A 223 23.25 -4.32 -7.33
CA ALA A 223 23.08 -5.16 -8.51
C ALA A 223 24.18 -5.00 -9.58
N ARG A 224 24.80 -3.81 -9.69
CA ARG A 224 25.90 -3.54 -10.65
C ARG A 224 26.79 -2.38 -10.18
N PRO A 225 28.04 -2.63 -9.79
CA PRO A 225 29.00 -1.58 -9.46
C PRO A 225 29.39 -0.70 -10.67
N ASN A 226 28.99 -1.05 -11.91
CA ASN A 226 29.29 -0.33 -13.15
C ASN A 226 28.03 0.16 -13.89
N PHE A 227 26.90 0.37 -13.19
CA PHE A 227 25.70 0.89 -13.82
C PHE A 227 25.87 2.39 -14.09
N SER A 228 26.09 2.76 -15.37
CA SER A 228 26.04 4.14 -15.80
C SER A 228 24.59 4.53 -16.10
N PHE A 229 24.06 5.49 -15.38
CA PHE A 229 22.75 6.06 -15.69
C PHE A 229 22.80 6.77 -17.06
N PRO A 230 21.76 6.66 -17.90
CA PRO A 230 21.68 7.50 -19.10
C PRO A 230 21.74 8.98 -18.70
N GLU A 231 22.40 9.81 -19.49
CA GLU A 231 22.68 11.24 -19.24
C GLU A 231 21.45 12.16 -19.13
N VAL A 232 20.33 11.67 -18.65
CA VAL A 232 19.11 12.42 -18.45
C VAL A 232 19.17 13.13 -17.10
N GLY A 233 19.89 14.26 -17.10
CA GLY A 233 19.59 15.39 -16.23
C GLY A 233 19.62 15.19 -14.71
N TRP A 234 20.71 14.71 -14.11
CA TRP A 234 20.96 14.71 -12.66
C TRP A 234 20.78 16.09 -11.99
N LYS A 235 20.89 17.19 -12.73
CA LYS A 235 20.69 18.55 -12.20
C LYS A 235 19.31 18.77 -11.60
N ASN A 236 18.32 17.99 -11.99
CA ASN A 236 16.94 18.11 -11.46
C ASN A 236 16.66 17.15 -10.30
N VAL A 237 17.47 16.12 -10.08
CA VAL A 237 17.28 15.14 -9.01
C VAL A 237 17.87 15.62 -7.69
N THR A 238 19.01 16.31 -7.71
CA THR A 238 19.64 16.88 -6.52
C THR A 238 18.87 18.07 -5.93
N ALA A 239 18.07 18.77 -6.75
CA ALA A 239 17.22 19.85 -6.28
C ALA A 239 15.95 19.36 -5.54
N VAL A 240 15.66 18.04 -5.57
CA VAL A 240 14.42 17.48 -5.05
C VAL A 240 14.59 16.76 -3.71
N HIS A 241 15.83 16.34 -3.31
CA HIS A 241 15.98 15.66 -2.02
C HIS A 241 17.40 15.78 -1.40
N PRO A 242 17.51 16.28 -0.14
CA PRO A 242 18.79 16.43 0.56
C PRO A 242 19.53 15.11 0.84
N PHE A 243 18.89 13.97 0.70
CA PHE A 243 19.52 12.65 0.86
C PHE A 243 20.27 12.14 -0.39
N CYS A 244 20.14 12.80 -1.54
CA CYS A 244 20.86 12.42 -2.76
C CYS A 244 22.28 13.01 -2.84
N GLU A 245 22.61 14.03 -2.05
CA GLU A 245 23.92 14.69 -2.06
C GLU A 245 25.12 13.77 -1.72
N PRO A 246 25.03 12.88 -0.71
CA PRO A 246 26.13 11.96 -0.40
C PRO A 246 26.43 10.98 -1.54
N TRP A 247 25.41 10.59 -2.29
CA TRP A 247 25.50 9.62 -3.39
C TRP A 247 26.01 10.24 -4.68
N ALA A 248 25.63 11.48 -4.96
CA ALA A 248 26.16 12.24 -6.10
C ALA A 248 27.67 12.50 -5.96
N LYS A 249 28.18 12.65 -4.74
CA LYS A 249 29.63 12.81 -4.47
C LYS A 249 30.41 11.51 -4.60
N ALA A 250 29.80 10.37 -4.21
CA ALA A 250 30.44 9.06 -4.32
C ALA A 250 30.52 8.52 -5.76
N LEU A 251 29.70 9.03 -6.68
CA LEU A 251 29.70 8.64 -8.09
C LEU A 251 30.63 9.49 -8.96
N ASN A 252 31.12 10.62 -8.43
CA ASN A 252 32.06 11.54 -9.12
C ASN A 252 33.52 11.45 -8.57
N SER A 253 33.80 10.55 -7.66
CA SER A 253 35.12 10.17 -7.16
C SER A 253 35.50 8.77 -7.66
#